data_a0f2286a3ff63de72f04a60fd459b178
#
_entry.id   a0f2286a3ff63de72f04a60fd459b178
#
_cell.length_a   1.000
_cell.length_b   1.000
_cell.length_c   1.000
_cell.angle_alpha   90.00
_cell.angle_beta   90.00
_cell.angle_gamma   90.00
#
_symmetry.space_group_name_H-M   'P 1'
#
loop_
_entity.id
_entity.type
_entity.pdbx_description
1 polymer ?
#
loop_
_entity_poly.entity_id
_entity_poly.type
_entity_poly.pdbx_seq_one_letter_code
_entity_poly.pdbx_strand_id
1 'polypeptide(L)'
;MPMNDTFRWIVVVFLATHIPATIMMDSQALVPAKFVPKFARSLLEFHVNANHDPLMEFQPVWFKSLIAFELVFQLPFFFVGCYAFYHKRNWIRLPGIVYGTHTATTLIPILADILHSGDIPSAAARAQLFFIYLPYLVIPAMIAVVLCANDQPFGAQGNAPAKRAKARRRGFLPVKTA
;
A
#
# COMPACT_ATOMS: atom_id res chain seq x y z
N MET A 1 17.41 10.69 11.55
CA MET A 1 17.60 11.23 10.17
C MET A 1 16.24 11.33 9.49
N PRO A 2 15.96 12.38 8.71
CA PRO A 2 14.70 12.43 7.96
C PRO A 2 14.63 11.27 6.95
N MET A 3 13.40 10.90 6.60
CA MET A 3 13.13 9.84 5.63
C MET A 3 13.79 10.17 4.28
N ASN A 4 14.44 9.18 3.68
CA ASN A 4 15.04 9.31 2.34
C ASN A 4 13.96 9.59 1.30
N ASP A 5 14.20 10.56 0.41
CA ASP A 5 13.25 10.95 -0.64
C ASP A 5 12.96 9.81 -1.64
N THR A 6 13.94 8.96 -1.94
CA THR A 6 13.70 7.77 -2.78
C THR A 6 12.69 6.83 -2.15
N PHE A 7 12.89 6.47 -0.87
CA PHE A 7 11.94 5.61 -0.15
C PHE A 7 10.55 6.25 -0.04
N ARG A 8 10.49 7.54 0.22
CA ARG A 8 9.23 8.30 0.23
C ARG A 8 8.46 8.17 -1.09
N TRP A 9 9.16 8.27 -2.24
CA TRP A 9 8.51 8.11 -3.54
C TRP A 9 8.09 6.68 -3.81
N ILE A 10 8.86 5.68 -3.37
CA ILE A 10 8.46 4.27 -3.42
C ILE A 10 7.13 4.09 -2.67
N VAL A 11 7.02 4.65 -1.46
CA VAL A 11 5.78 4.58 -0.67
C VAL A 11 4.61 5.26 -1.38
N VAL A 12 4.81 6.46 -1.95
CA VAL A 12 3.74 7.17 -2.68
C VAL A 12 3.25 6.36 -3.87
N VAL A 13 4.16 5.82 -4.68
CA VAL A 13 3.80 5.00 -5.86
C VAL A 13 3.11 3.71 -5.42
N PHE A 14 3.65 3.03 -4.41
CA PHE A 14 3.07 1.81 -3.86
C PHE A 14 1.63 2.02 -3.40
N LEU A 15 1.37 3.05 -2.58
CA LEU A 15 0.02 3.34 -2.10
C LEU A 15 -0.91 3.77 -3.24
N ALA A 16 -0.42 4.57 -4.19
CA ALA A 16 -1.23 5.04 -5.33
C ALA A 16 -1.65 3.91 -6.27
N THR A 17 -0.76 2.95 -6.52
CA THR A 17 -1.07 1.77 -7.36
C THR A 17 -1.93 0.75 -6.63
N HIS A 18 -1.85 0.68 -5.30
CA HIS A 18 -2.67 -0.19 -4.48
C HIS A 18 -4.15 0.21 -4.50
N ILE A 19 -4.48 1.50 -4.57
CA ILE A 19 -5.86 1.98 -4.63
C ILE A 19 -6.68 1.29 -5.74
N PRO A 20 -6.28 1.37 -7.03
CA PRO A 20 -7.03 0.69 -8.08
C PRO A 20 -6.96 -0.84 -7.99
N ALA A 21 -5.88 -1.43 -7.49
CA ALA A 21 -5.78 -2.87 -7.29
C ALA A 21 -6.83 -3.35 -6.29
N THR A 22 -6.88 -2.76 -5.11
CA THR A 22 -7.86 -3.10 -4.08
C THR A 22 -9.30 -2.88 -4.54
N ILE A 23 -9.59 -1.75 -5.21
CA ILE A 23 -10.95 -1.46 -5.69
C ILE A 23 -11.37 -2.41 -6.80
N MET A 24 -10.47 -2.77 -7.73
CA MET A 24 -10.84 -3.55 -8.91
C MET A 24 -10.67 -5.06 -8.75
N MET A 25 -9.79 -5.52 -7.85
CA MET A 25 -9.48 -6.94 -7.68
C MET A 25 -9.92 -7.43 -6.30
N ASP A 26 -9.34 -6.92 -5.22
CA ASP A 26 -9.52 -7.48 -3.88
C ASP A 26 -10.95 -7.32 -3.39
N SER A 27 -11.61 -6.20 -3.71
CA SER A 27 -13.02 -5.97 -3.36
C SER A 27 -13.96 -7.04 -3.87
N GLN A 28 -13.61 -7.75 -4.95
CA GLN A 28 -14.44 -8.81 -5.55
C GLN A 28 -14.63 -10.03 -4.63
N ALA A 29 -13.75 -10.19 -3.63
CA ALA A 29 -13.93 -11.24 -2.62
C ALA A 29 -15.16 -11.02 -1.73
N LEU A 30 -15.65 -9.76 -1.63
CA LEU A 30 -16.77 -9.38 -0.77
C LEU A 30 -17.96 -8.79 -1.54
N VAL A 31 -17.71 -8.18 -2.70
CA VAL A 31 -18.76 -7.56 -3.52
C VAL A 31 -19.44 -8.62 -4.40
N PRO A 32 -20.79 -8.75 -4.35
CA PRO A 32 -21.49 -9.68 -5.22
C PRO A 32 -21.19 -9.43 -6.70
N ALA A 33 -20.96 -10.50 -7.47
CA ALA A 33 -20.53 -10.44 -8.88
C ALA A 33 -21.43 -9.57 -9.78
N LYS A 34 -22.72 -9.44 -9.45
CA LYS A 34 -23.67 -8.59 -10.20
C LYS A 34 -23.33 -7.09 -10.16
N PHE A 35 -22.60 -6.64 -9.15
CA PHE A 35 -22.17 -5.24 -9.00
C PHE A 35 -20.76 -4.99 -9.54
N VAL A 36 -20.01 -6.04 -9.88
CA VAL A 36 -18.64 -5.91 -10.37
C VAL A 36 -18.65 -5.68 -11.89
N PRO A 37 -18.01 -4.61 -12.39
CA PRO A 37 -17.90 -4.35 -13.83
C PRO A 37 -17.20 -5.50 -14.57
N LYS A 38 -17.59 -5.77 -15.81
CA LYS A 38 -17.03 -6.87 -16.63
C LYS A 38 -15.49 -6.78 -16.73
N PHE A 39 -14.96 -5.61 -16.99
CA PHE A 39 -13.51 -5.42 -17.13
C PHE A 39 -12.74 -5.77 -15.83
N ALA A 40 -13.31 -5.45 -14.65
CA ALA A 40 -12.68 -5.78 -13.38
C ALA A 40 -12.69 -7.29 -13.12
N ARG A 41 -13.78 -7.98 -13.49
CA ARG A 41 -13.84 -9.45 -13.45
C ARG A 41 -12.79 -10.09 -14.36
N SER A 42 -12.68 -9.61 -15.61
CA SER A 42 -11.66 -10.12 -16.53
C SER A 42 -10.24 -9.85 -16.05
N LEU A 43 -10.00 -8.75 -15.32
CA LEU A 43 -8.71 -8.47 -14.71
C LEU A 43 -8.36 -9.47 -13.60
N LEU A 44 -9.33 -9.79 -12.75
CA LEU A 44 -9.16 -10.80 -11.70
C LEU A 44 -8.94 -12.19 -12.30
N GLU A 45 -9.78 -12.59 -13.28
CA GLU A 45 -9.63 -13.86 -14.00
C GLU A 45 -8.25 -13.97 -14.65
N PHE A 46 -7.77 -12.90 -15.29
CA PHE A 46 -6.42 -12.86 -15.86
C PHE A 46 -5.34 -13.06 -14.77
N HIS A 47 -5.46 -12.35 -13.64
CA HIS A 47 -4.50 -12.49 -12.53
C HIS A 47 -4.47 -13.93 -12.00
N VAL A 48 -5.62 -14.51 -11.71
CA VAL A 48 -5.74 -15.88 -11.18
C VAL A 48 -5.12 -16.89 -12.16
N ASN A 49 -5.48 -16.81 -13.43
CA ASN A 49 -4.98 -17.75 -14.45
C ASN A 49 -3.47 -17.58 -14.72
N ALA A 50 -2.98 -16.34 -14.78
CA ALA A 50 -1.57 -16.06 -15.07
C ALA A 50 -0.62 -16.39 -13.92
N ASN A 51 -1.10 -16.28 -12.67
CA ASN A 51 -0.28 -16.43 -11.48
C ASN A 51 -0.63 -17.69 -10.67
N HIS A 52 -1.68 -18.43 -11.04
CA HIS A 52 -2.17 -19.59 -10.30
C HIS A 52 -2.43 -19.25 -8.82
N ASP A 53 -3.17 -18.17 -8.58
CA ASP A 53 -3.42 -17.64 -7.24
C ASP A 53 -4.63 -18.31 -6.57
N PRO A 54 -4.43 -19.30 -5.68
CA PRO A 54 -5.52 -20.03 -5.06
C PRO A 54 -6.30 -19.19 -4.05
N LEU A 55 -5.66 -18.17 -3.44
CA LEU A 55 -6.34 -17.31 -2.48
C LEU A 55 -7.37 -16.40 -3.15
N MET A 56 -7.02 -15.86 -4.32
CA MET A 56 -7.95 -15.05 -5.11
C MET A 56 -8.99 -15.91 -5.84
N GLU A 57 -8.67 -17.17 -6.15
CA GLU A 57 -9.60 -18.12 -6.79
C GLU A 57 -10.64 -18.65 -5.80
N PHE A 58 -10.19 -19.27 -4.68
CA PHE A 58 -11.07 -19.95 -3.73
C PHE A 58 -11.61 -19.05 -2.62
N GLN A 59 -10.92 -17.98 -2.34
CA GLN A 59 -11.32 -16.95 -1.37
C GLN A 59 -11.77 -17.52 -0.02
N PRO A 60 -10.91 -18.25 0.73
CA PRO A 60 -11.29 -18.84 2.00
C PRO A 60 -11.72 -17.77 3.01
N VAL A 61 -12.52 -18.16 4.01
CA VAL A 61 -13.14 -17.21 4.98
C VAL A 61 -12.11 -16.34 5.69
N TRP A 62 -10.99 -16.93 6.10
CA TRP A 62 -9.92 -16.16 6.75
C TRP A 62 -9.32 -15.11 5.83
N PHE A 63 -9.13 -15.41 4.54
CA PHE A 63 -8.62 -14.46 3.54
C PHE A 63 -9.65 -13.33 3.28
N LYS A 64 -10.93 -13.67 3.13
CA LYS A 64 -12.02 -12.66 3.02
C LYS A 64 -12.04 -11.72 4.23
N SER A 65 -11.74 -12.21 5.43
CA SER A 65 -11.69 -11.35 6.61
C SER A 65 -10.54 -10.32 6.54
N LEU A 66 -9.38 -10.71 5.99
CA LEU A 66 -8.27 -9.79 5.77
C LEU A 66 -8.62 -8.74 4.70
N ILE A 67 -9.27 -9.14 3.60
CA ILE A 67 -9.76 -8.20 2.58
C ILE A 67 -10.82 -7.25 3.17
N ALA A 68 -11.68 -7.70 4.06
CA ALA A 68 -12.64 -6.81 4.73
C ALA A 68 -11.91 -5.70 5.53
N PHE A 69 -10.86 -6.07 6.26
CA PHE A 69 -10.02 -5.09 6.95
C PHE A 69 -9.26 -4.18 6.00
N GLU A 70 -8.80 -4.71 4.87
CA GLU A 70 -8.16 -3.91 3.83
C GLU A 70 -9.11 -2.84 3.28
N LEU A 71 -10.33 -3.20 2.91
CA LEU A 71 -11.32 -2.24 2.39
C LEU A 71 -11.73 -1.18 3.42
N VAL A 72 -11.82 -1.54 4.71
CA VAL A 72 -12.30 -0.63 5.76
C VAL A 72 -11.19 0.25 6.33
N PHE A 73 -9.96 -0.27 6.49
CA PHE A 73 -8.86 0.43 7.14
C PHE A 73 -7.73 0.80 6.19
N GLN A 74 -7.28 -0.13 5.34
CA GLN A 74 -6.11 0.12 4.50
C GLN A 74 -6.46 1.01 3.30
N LEU A 75 -7.58 0.76 2.62
CA LEU A 75 -7.99 1.57 1.47
C LEU A 75 -8.20 3.04 1.81
N PRO A 76 -8.88 3.45 2.91
CA PRO A 76 -8.89 4.84 3.36
C PRO A 76 -7.48 5.38 3.67
N PHE A 77 -6.62 4.55 4.28
CA PHE A 77 -5.24 4.95 4.56
C PHE A 77 -4.45 5.19 3.28
N PHE A 78 -4.68 4.46 2.18
CA PHE A 78 -3.95 4.69 0.93
C PHE A 78 -4.12 6.12 0.44
N PHE A 79 -5.33 6.68 0.46
CA PHE A 79 -5.57 8.08 0.08
C PHE A 79 -4.89 9.06 1.04
N VAL A 80 -5.05 8.83 2.33
CA VAL A 80 -4.48 9.68 3.38
C VAL A 80 -2.95 9.60 3.36
N GLY A 81 -2.40 8.40 3.20
CA GLY A 81 -0.97 8.14 3.09
C GLY A 81 -0.38 8.78 1.85
N CYS A 82 -0.96 8.56 0.67
CA CYS A 82 -0.52 9.23 -0.56
C CYS A 82 -0.40 10.74 -0.38
N TYR A 83 -1.45 11.37 0.16
CA TYR A 83 -1.43 12.80 0.43
C TYR A 83 -0.29 13.19 1.38
N ALA A 84 -0.16 12.47 2.50
CA ALA A 84 0.77 12.84 3.56
C ALA A 84 2.24 12.62 3.16
N PHE A 85 2.57 11.50 2.52
CA PHE A 85 3.92 11.23 2.02
C PHE A 85 4.29 12.15 0.85
N TYR A 86 3.35 12.43 -0.07
CA TYR A 86 3.58 13.37 -1.15
C TYR A 86 3.90 14.78 -0.63
N HIS A 87 3.11 15.26 0.35
CA HIS A 87 3.26 16.59 0.93
C HIS A 87 4.21 16.64 2.14
N LYS A 88 4.93 15.56 2.44
CA LYS A 88 5.90 15.48 3.55
C LYS A 88 5.30 15.90 4.89
N ARG A 89 4.18 15.26 5.33
CA ARG A 89 3.44 15.60 6.55
C ARG A 89 3.85 14.71 7.73
N ASN A 90 4.37 15.28 8.81
CA ASN A 90 4.82 14.51 9.98
C ASN A 90 3.68 13.83 10.75
N TRP A 91 2.44 14.33 10.67
CA TRP A 91 1.29 13.70 11.33
C TRP A 91 0.99 12.27 10.85
N ILE A 92 1.51 11.88 9.67
CA ILE A 92 1.36 10.51 9.16
C ILE A 92 2.10 9.46 9.98
N ARG A 93 3.01 9.89 10.88
CA ARG A 93 3.87 8.98 11.65
C ARG A 93 3.08 7.87 12.34
N LEU A 94 2.16 8.23 13.23
CA LEU A 94 1.38 7.23 13.97
C LEU A 94 0.44 6.41 13.08
N PRO A 95 -0.41 7.00 12.21
CA PRO A 95 -1.21 6.24 11.26
C PRO A 95 -0.38 5.32 10.36
N GLY A 96 0.80 5.76 9.91
CA GLY A 96 1.69 4.97 9.08
C GLY A 96 2.33 3.79 9.80
N ILE A 97 2.66 3.93 11.09
CA ILE A 97 3.14 2.81 11.93
C ILE A 97 2.03 1.76 12.08
N VAL A 98 0.81 2.20 12.40
CA VAL A 98 -0.35 1.29 12.55
C VAL A 98 -0.61 0.54 11.24
N TYR A 99 -0.70 1.27 10.13
CA TYR A 99 -0.88 0.68 8.80
C TYR A 99 0.23 -0.32 8.45
N GLY A 100 1.49 0.09 8.58
CA GLY A 100 2.62 -0.73 8.18
C GLY A 100 2.73 -2.02 8.98
N THR A 101 2.51 -1.94 10.30
CA THR A 101 2.52 -3.11 11.19
C THR A 101 1.33 -4.04 10.87
N HIS A 102 0.12 -3.47 10.72
CA HIS A 102 -1.06 -4.25 10.41
C HIS A 102 -0.90 -4.99 9.08
N THR A 103 -0.57 -4.28 8.01
CA THR A 103 -0.43 -4.88 6.67
C THR A 103 0.68 -5.93 6.64
N ALA A 104 1.86 -5.65 7.21
CA ALA A 104 2.93 -6.62 7.27
C ALA A 104 2.52 -7.90 8.02
N THR A 105 1.76 -7.76 9.11
CA THR A 105 1.27 -8.93 9.87
C THR A 105 0.27 -9.76 9.08
N THR A 106 -0.64 -9.13 8.33
CA THR A 106 -1.63 -9.87 7.52
C THR A 106 -1.00 -10.60 6.33
N LEU A 107 0.13 -10.14 5.82
CA LEU A 107 0.87 -10.81 4.74
C LEU A 107 1.59 -12.08 5.18
N ILE A 108 1.89 -12.26 6.46
CA ILE A 108 2.57 -13.49 6.97
C ILE A 108 1.75 -14.75 6.69
N PRO A 109 0.47 -14.85 7.09
CA PRO A 109 -0.34 -16.03 6.78
C PRO A 109 -0.58 -16.21 5.28
N ILE A 110 -0.72 -15.13 4.50
CA ILE A 110 -0.87 -15.19 3.04
C ILE A 110 0.37 -15.82 2.40
N LEU A 111 1.56 -15.35 2.74
CA LEU A 111 2.81 -15.88 2.19
C LEU A 111 3.07 -17.31 2.68
N ALA A 112 2.70 -17.63 3.91
CA ALA A 112 2.80 -18.99 4.43
C ALA A 112 1.88 -19.95 3.65
N ASP A 113 0.65 -19.54 3.36
CA ASP A 113 -0.28 -20.33 2.55
C ASP A 113 0.26 -20.55 1.14
N ILE A 114 0.73 -19.49 0.45
CA ILE A 114 1.36 -19.59 -0.87
C ILE A 114 2.52 -20.59 -0.87
N LEU A 115 3.36 -20.59 0.17
CA LEU A 115 4.51 -21.50 0.27
C LEU A 115 4.11 -22.96 0.46
N HIS A 116 2.97 -23.24 1.09
CA HIS A 116 2.54 -24.59 1.45
C HIS A 116 1.32 -25.09 0.66
N SER A 117 0.65 -24.24 -0.13
CA SER A 117 -0.52 -24.65 -0.91
C SER A 117 -0.21 -25.79 -1.87
N GLY A 118 -1.06 -26.80 -1.88
CA GLY A 118 -1.04 -27.91 -2.84
C GLY A 118 -1.62 -27.54 -4.20
N ASP A 119 -2.36 -26.42 -4.29
CA ASP A 119 -3.08 -25.99 -5.48
C ASP A 119 -2.20 -25.27 -6.50
N ILE A 120 -0.98 -24.88 -6.14
CA ILE A 120 -0.03 -24.21 -7.02
C ILE A 120 0.77 -25.27 -7.80
N PRO A 121 0.71 -25.28 -9.14
CA PRO A 121 1.11 -26.41 -9.98
C PRO A 121 2.62 -26.70 -10.00
N SER A 122 3.46 -25.72 -9.67
CA SER A 122 4.92 -25.89 -9.71
C SER A 122 5.67 -24.99 -8.74
N ALA A 123 6.92 -25.35 -8.43
CA ALA A 123 7.80 -24.49 -7.63
C ALA A 123 8.06 -23.13 -8.30
N ALA A 124 8.11 -23.07 -9.62
CA ALA A 124 8.29 -21.82 -10.37
C ALA A 124 7.06 -20.92 -10.23
N ALA A 125 5.83 -21.44 -10.41
CA ALA A 125 4.59 -20.70 -10.21
C ALA A 125 4.48 -20.20 -8.76
N ARG A 126 4.85 -21.02 -7.79
CA ARG A 126 4.89 -20.65 -6.37
C ARG A 126 5.86 -19.50 -6.09
N ALA A 127 7.06 -19.58 -6.64
CA ALA A 127 8.04 -18.50 -6.51
C ALA A 127 7.54 -17.22 -7.18
N GLN A 128 6.95 -17.31 -8.37
CA GLN A 128 6.35 -16.15 -9.05
C GLN A 128 5.29 -15.48 -8.18
N LEU A 129 4.32 -16.24 -7.68
CA LEU A 129 3.26 -15.71 -6.83
C LEU A 129 3.82 -15.12 -5.53
N PHE A 130 4.76 -15.81 -4.88
CA PHE A 130 5.43 -15.32 -3.68
C PHE A 130 6.10 -13.94 -3.91
N PHE A 131 6.81 -13.76 -5.00
CA PHE A 131 7.46 -12.48 -5.31
C PHE A 131 6.46 -11.39 -5.71
N ILE A 132 5.28 -11.73 -6.22
CA ILE A 132 4.18 -10.76 -6.45
C ILE A 132 3.66 -10.23 -5.10
N TYR A 133 3.51 -11.09 -4.09
CA TYR A 133 3.00 -10.69 -2.77
C TYR A 133 4.07 -10.09 -1.84
N LEU A 134 5.35 -10.41 -2.04
CA LEU A 134 6.44 -9.99 -1.16
C LEU A 134 6.54 -8.45 -0.97
N PRO A 135 6.36 -7.60 -1.99
CA PRO A 135 6.37 -6.14 -1.82
C PRO A 135 5.32 -5.64 -0.81
N TYR A 136 4.17 -6.32 -0.72
CA TYR A 136 3.09 -5.98 0.21
C TYR A 136 3.42 -6.34 1.68
N LEU A 137 4.42 -7.19 1.91
CA LEU A 137 5.03 -7.39 3.23
C LEU A 137 6.15 -6.36 3.47
N VAL A 138 7.09 -6.26 2.53
CA VAL A 138 8.36 -5.55 2.75
C VAL A 138 8.14 -4.04 2.85
N ILE A 139 7.37 -3.45 1.93
CA ILE A 139 7.18 -1.99 1.91
C ILE A 139 6.43 -1.50 3.16
N PRO A 140 5.29 -2.10 3.58
CA PRO A 140 4.62 -1.72 4.81
C PRO A 140 5.48 -1.93 6.07
N ALA A 141 6.22 -3.05 6.16
CA ALA A 141 7.15 -3.27 7.26
C ALA A 141 8.22 -2.17 7.33
N MET A 142 8.79 -1.79 6.20
CA MET A 142 9.76 -0.68 6.13
C MET A 142 9.12 0.67 6.51
N ILE A 143 7.87 0.92 6.11
CA ILE A 143 7.13 2.12 6.55
C ILE A 143 7.05 2.16 8.07
N ALA A 144 6.63 1.06 8.71
CA ALA A 144 6.52 0.97 10.16
C ALA A 144 7.88 1.22 10.84
N VAL A 145 8.94 0.54 10.40
CA VAL A 145 10.29 0.67 10.97
C VAL A 145 10.82 2.09 10.81
N VAL A 146 10.75 2.66 9.62
CA VAL A 146 11.26 4.01 9.35
C VAL A 146 10.51 5.07 10.15
N LEU A 147 9.19 4.95 10.27
CA LEU A 147 8.38 5.89 11.04
C LEU A 147 8.53 5.70 12.56
N CYS A 148 8.77 4.47 13.04
CA CYS A 148 9.12 4.22 14.44
C CYS A 148 10.45 4.86 14.81
N ALA A 149 11.44 4.76 13.95
CA ALA A 149 12.79 5.28 14.18
C ALA A 149 12.90 6.81 14.07
N ASN A 150 11.88 7.51 13.59
CA ASN A 150 11.92 8.95 13.33
C ASN A 150 10.70 9.68 13.89
N ASP A 151 10.90 10.52 14.89
CA ASP A 151 9.82 11.35 15.46
C ASP A 151 9.31 12.42 14.48
N GLN A 152 10.18 12.90 13.62
CA GLN A 152 9.86 13.85 12.56
C GLN A 152 10.37 13.32 11.21
N PRO A 153 9.64 12.38 10.58
CA PRO A 153 10.11 11.72 9.38
C PRO A 153 10.39 12.67 8.20
N PHE A 154 9.79 13.85 8.19
CA PHE A 154 10.04 14.89 7.18
C PHE A 154 10.71 16.15 7.74
N GLY A 155 11.29 16.09 8.94
CA GLY A 155 11.91 17.22 9.61
C GLY A 155 10.90 18.32 9.99
N ALA A 156 11.41 19.49 10.41
CA ALA A 156 10.57 20.61 10.86
C ALA A 156 9.58 21.13 9.78
N GLN A 157 9.89 20.94 8.52
CA GLN A 157 9.01 21.35 7.40
C GLN A 157 7.69 20.56 7.36
N GLY A 158 7.69 19.33 7.84
CA GLY A 158 6.51 18.46 7.89
C GLY A 158 5.42 18.92 8.85
N ASN A 159 5.73 19.84 9.76
CA ASN A 159 4.78 20.41 10.72
C ASN A 159 4.10 21.70 10.22
N ALA A 160 4.56 22.26 9.09
CA ALA A 160 4.01 23.52 8.58
C ALA A 160 2.58 23.32 8.03
N PRO A 161 1.62 24.18 8.37
CA PRO A 161 0.28 24.12 7.76
C PRO A 161 0.36 24.32 6.24
N ALA A 162 -0.50 23.61 5.50
CA ALA A 162 -0.46 23.50 4.03
C ALA A 162 -0.41 24.87 3.30
N LYS A 163 -1.01 25.90 3.86
CA LYS A 163 -1.05 27.25 3.30
C LYS A 163 0.31 28.00 3.38
N ARG A 164 1.15 27.73 4.38
CA ARG A 164 2.47 28.37 4.54
C ARG A 164 3.55 27.80 3.62
N ALA A 165 3.47 26.53 3.27
CA ALA A 165 4.43 25.89 2.36
C ALA A 165 4.37 26.50 0.94
N LYS A 166 3.17 26.92 0.49
CA LYS A 166 2.96 27.57 -0.82
C LYS A 166 3.47 29.01 -0.87
N ALA A 167 3.42 29.75 0.26
CA ALA A 167 3.93 31.12 0.37
C ALA A 167 5.47 31.17 0.34
N ARG A 168 6.14 30.20 1.00
CA ARG A 168 7.61 30.16 1.04
C ARG A 168 8.25 29.83 -0.32
N ARG A 169 7.56 29.06 -1.19
CA ARG A 169 8.01 28.81 -2.57
C ARG A 169 7.85 30.03 -3.49
N ARG A 170 6.92 30.96 -3.19
CA ARG A 170 6.73 32.19 -3.99
C ARG A 170 7.62 33.37 -3.52
N GLY A 171 8.21 33.31 -2.33
CA GLY A 171 9.00 34.38 -1.72
C GLY A 171 10.48 34.42 -2.08
N PHE A 172 10.97 33.51 -2.94
CA PHE A 172 12.36 33.52 -3.40
C PHE A 172 12.47 34.16 -4.79
N LEU A 173 12.11 35.44 -4.88
CA LEU A 173 12.56 36.29 -5.96
C LEU A 173 13.71 37.15 -5.39
N PRO A 174 14.90 37.18 -6.03
CA PRO A 174 15.99 38.01 -5.58
C PRO A 174 15.56 39.50 -5.72
N VAL A 175 15.71 40.24 -4.63
CA VAL A 175 15.62 41.70 -4.67
C VAL A 175 16.72 42.20 -5.60
N LYS A 176 16.34 42.78 -6.72
CA LYS A 176 17.27 43.54 -7.57
C LYS A 176 17.69 44.76 -6.77
N THR A 177 18.93 44.77 -6.29
CA THR A 177 19.60 46.00 -5.85
C THR A 177 19.90 46.86 -7.09
N ALA A 178 19.34 48.03 -7.11
CA ALA A 178 19.70 49.14 -8.03
C ALA A 178 21.01 49.78 -7.57
#